data_ac45c573cf7701e60fb880f261397bdd
#
_entry.id   ac45c573cf7701e60fb880f261397bdd
#
_cell.length_a   1.000
_cell.length_b   1.000
_cell.length_c   1.000
_cell.angle_alpha   90.00
_cell.angle_beta   90.00
_cell.angle_gamma   90.00
#
_symmetry.space_group_name_H-M   'P 1'
#
loop_
_entity.id
_entity.type
_entity.pdbx_description
1 polymer ?
#
loop_
_entity_poly.entity_id
_entity_poly.type
_entity_poly.pdbx_seq_one_letter_code
_entity_poly.pdbx_strand_id
1 'polypeptide(L)'
;LPTVHHLVSTVVAQPAAGIGLAELLHATFPGGSITGAPKLAAMSRIDALEPRRRGPFYGALGWLTRDGGTLALCIRTAVAARGELVLAVGGGIVLDSTAAEEWAETEAKAAAFA
;
A
#
# COMPACT_ATOMS: atom_id res chain seq x y z
N LEU A 1 4.31 -7.64 19.61
CA LEU A 1 3.27 -8.65 19.84
C LEU A 1 3.95 -10.01 19.86
N PRO A 2 3.58 -10.96 20.76
CA PRO A 2 4.24 -12.26 20.87
C PRO A 2 4.17 -13.13 19.61
N THR A 3 3.23 -12.84 18.74
CA THR A 3 2.90 -13.65 17.56
C THR A 3 3.31 -13.01 16.22
N VAL A 4 3.88 -11.82 16.24
CA VAL A 4 4.23 -11.10 15.01
C VAL A 4 5.66 -10.57 15.09
N HIS A 5 6.48 -10.97 14.15
CA HIS A 5 7.83 -10.46 13.94
C HIS A 5 7.85 -9.57 12.70
N HIS A 6 8.36 -8.35 12.84
CA HIS A 6 8.55 -7.44 11.72
C HIS A 6 10.02 -7.33 11.38
N LEU A 7 10.33 -7.62 10.13
CA LEU A 7 11.63 -7.26 9.56
C LEU A 7 11.53 -5.81 9.04
N VAL A 8 12.41 -4.95 9.53
CA VAL A 8 12.41 -3.54 9.16
C VAL A 8 13.74 -3.18 8.53
N SER A 9 13.67 -2.54 7.37
CA SER A 9 14.84 -1.95 6.71
C SER A 9 14.60 -0.46 6.51
N THR A 10 15.62 0.35 6.75
CA THR A 10 15.59 1.78 6.47
C THR A 10 16.48 2.05 5.27
N VAL A 11 15.91 2.66 4.24
CA VAL A 11 16.65 3.11 3.06
C VAL A 11 16.68 4.63 3.07
N VAL A 12 17.88 5.18 2.96
CA VAL A 12 18.12 6.62 2.93
C VAL A 12 18.65 7.00 1.55
N ALA A 13 18.08 8.03 0.95
CA ALA A 13 18.53 8.55 -0.33
C ALA A 13 18.49 10.08 -0.34
N GLN A 14 19.38 10.68 -1.10
CA GLN A 14 19.38 12.12 -1.37
C GLN A 14 18.86 12.34 -2.79
N PRO A 15 17.81 13.15 -2.98
CA PRO A 15 17.34 13.49 -4.31
C PRO A 15 18.43 14.17 -5.13
N ALA A 16 18.45 13.91 -6.43
CA ALA A 16 19.35 14.63 -7.34
C ALA A 16 19.01 16.14 -7.37
N ALA A 17 19.99 16.95 -7.71
CA ALA A 17 19.79 18.39 -7.81
C ALA A 17 18.66 18.74 -8.80
N GLY A 18 17.77 19.62 -8.40
CA GLY A 18 16.62 20.05 -9.20
C GLY A 18 15.38 19.16 -9.10
N ILE A 19 15.44 18.06 -8.35
CA ILE A 19 14.25 17.22 -8.09
C ILE A 19 13.48 17.82 -6.92
N GLY A 20 12.27 18.26 -7.19
CA GLY A 20 11.35 18.76 -6.18
C GLY A 20 10.45 17.68 -5.60
N LEU A 21 9.59 18.07 -4.65
CA LEU A 21 8.66 17.16 -3.99
C LEU A 21 7.67 16.50 -4.96
N ALA A 22 7.19 17.25 -5.95
CA ALA A 22 6.23 16.74 -6.92
C ALA A 22 6.83 15.61 -7.77
N GLU A 23 8.05 15.81 -8.27
CA GLU A 23 8.77 14.79 -9.03
C GLU A 23 9.09 13.57 -8.16
N LEU A 24 9.46 13.78 -6.90
CA LEU A 24 9.72 12.71 -5.96
C LEU A 24 8.47 11.87 -5.70
N LEU A 25 7.34 12.50 -5.43
CA LEU A 25 6.07 11.81 -5.24
C LEU A 25 5.63 11.07 -6.51
N HIS A 26 5.75 11.69 -7.67
CA HIS A 26 5.40 11.06 -8.95
C HIS A 26 6.24 9.81 -9.25
N ALA A 27 7.52 9.84 -8.93
CA ALA A 27 8.42 8.71 -9.14
C ALA A 27 8.20 7.56 -8.15
N THR A 28 7.89 7.88 -6.89
CA THR A 28 7.80 6.89 -5.81
C THR A 28 6.39 6.37 -5.57
N PHE A 29 5.34 7.14 -5.92
CA PHE A 29 3.95 6.77 -5.69
C PHE A 29 3.24 6.32 -6.98
N PRO A 30 2.33 5.32 -6.92
CA PRO A 30 2.13 4.41 -5.80
C PRO A 30 3.34 3.49 -5.57
N GLY A 31 3.52 3.02 -4.33
CA GLY A 31 4.63 2.16 -3.96
C GLY A 31 4.72 0.89 -4.81
N GLY A 32 5.91 0.56 -5.30
CA GLY A 32 6.10 -0.61 -6.16
C GLY A 32 5.77 -1.94 -5.50
N SER A 33 6.01 -2.08 -4.19
CA SER A 33 5.61 -3.25 -3.40
C SER A 33 4.09 -3.36 -3.20
N ILE A 34 3.35 -2.29 -3.48
CA ILE A 34 1.89 -2.23 -3.35
C ILE A 34 1.20 -2.61 -4.65
N THR A 35 1.75 -2.18 -5.78
CA THR A 35 1.16 -2.40 -7.10
C THR A 35 1.80 -3.55 -7.85
N GLY A 36 3.08 -3.77 -7.65
CA GLY A 36 3.87 -4.77 -8.37
C GLY A 36 4.83 -4.17 -9.38
N ALA A 37 5.63 -5.02 -9.98
CA ALA A 37 6.61 -4.66 -11.00
C ALA A 37 6.43 -5.54 -12.26
N PRO A 38 6.49 -4.94 -13.47
CA PRO A 38 6.60 -3.51 -13.80
C PRO A 38 5.35 -2.71 -13.41
N LYS A 39 5.53 -1.54 -12.78
CA LYS A 39 4.47 -0.77 -12.14
C LYS A 39 3.24 -0.50 -13.04
N LEU A 40 3.46 0.04 -14.24
CA LEU A 40 2.35 0.39 -15.14
C LEU A 40 1.57 -0.85 -15.61
N ALA A 41 2.25 -1.94 -15.91
CA ALA A 41 1.60 -3.19 -16.30
C ALA A 41 0.77 -3.79 -15.15
N ALA A 42 1.31 -3.77 -13.93
CA ALA A 42 0.61 -4.23 -12.74
C ALA A 42 -0.65 -3.37 -12.47
N MET A 43 -0.52 -2.05 -12.50
CA MET A 43 -1.65 -1.13 -12.32
C MET A 43 -2.75 -1.33 -13.36
N SER A 44 -2.39 -1.51 -14.64
CA SER A 44 -3.37 -1.78 -15.69
C SER A 44 -4.13 -3.10 -15.47
N ARG A 45 -3.44 -4.13 -14.97
CA ARG A 45 -4.08 -5.41 -14.64
C ARG A 45 -5.00 -5.31 -13.43
N ILE A 46 -4.57 -4.57 -12.39
CA ILE A 46 -5.39 -4.30 -11.20
C ILE A 46 -6.68 -3.58 -11.60
N ASP A 47 -6.58 -2.53 -12.42
CA ASP A 47 -7.75 -1.77 -12.89
C ASP A 47 -8.72 -2.63 -13.72
N ALA A 48 -8.20 -3.59 -14.48
CA ALA A 48 -9.02 -4.51 -15.27
C ALA A 48 -9.68 -5.63 -14.46
N LEU A 49 -9.08 -6.04 -13.36
CA LEU A 49 -9.54 -7.19 -12.56
C LEU A 49 -10.38 -6.80 -11.34
N GLU A 50 -10.10 -5.67 -10.73
CA GLU A 50 -10.82 -5.24 -9.53
C GLU A 50 -12.15 -4.57 -9.91
N PRO A 51 -13.27 -5.01 -9.33
CA PRO A 51 -14.60 -4.48 -9.67
C PRO A 51 -14.86 -3.08 -9.09
N ARG A 52 -14.01 -2.61 -8.17
CA ARG A 52 -14.17 -1.34 -7.46
C ARG A 52 -12.83 -0.61 -7.36
N ARG A 53 -12.89 0.70 -7.40
CA ARG A 53 -11.71 1.53 -7.12
C ARG A 53 -11.30 1.40 -5.66
N ARG A 54 -10.00 1.33 -5.41
CA ARG A 54 -9.41 1.15 -4.08
C ARG A 54 -9.63 2.34 -3.14
N GLY A 55 -9.92 3.53 -3.66
CA GLY A 55 -10.05 4.74 -2.86
C GLY A 55 -8.78 5.05 -2.07
N PRO A 56 -8.88 5.31 -0.74
CA PRO A 56 -7.71 5.54 0.10
C PRO A 56 -6.83 4.30 0.31
N PHE A 57 -7.37 3.10 0.10
CA PHE A 57 -6.63 1.85 0.29
C PHE A 57 -5.45 1.76 -0.66
N TYR A 58 -4.27 1.51 -0.13
CA TYR A 58 -2.97 1.58 -0.81
C TYR A 58 -2.56 2.99 -1.28
N GLY A 59 -3.27 4.01 -0.84
CA GLY A 59 -2.85 5.39 -0.94
C GLY A 59 -1.77 5.74 0.07
N ALA A 60 -1.52 7.01 0.24
CA ALA A 60 -0.64 7.53 1.28
C ALA A 60 -1.36 8.62 2.07
N LEU A 61 -1.17 8.61 3.38
CA LEU A 61 -1.67 9.62 4.29
C LEU A 61 -0.52 10.19 5.12
N GLY A 62 -0.52 11.49 5.32
CA GLY A 62 0.49 12.12 6.16
C GLY A 62 0.45 13.63 6.11
N TRP A 63 1.55 14.22 6.43
CA TRP A 63 1.73 15.66 6.43
C TRP A 63 3.06 16.04 5.76
N LEU A 64 3.05 17.19 5.12
CA LEU A 64 4.21 17.77 4.46
C LEU A 64 4.28 19.26 4.83
N THR A 65 5.46 19.69 5.19
CA THR A 65 5.78 21.10 5.46
C THR A 65 7.00 21.52 4.64
N ARG A 66 7.40 22.77 4.77
CA ARG A 66 8.62 23.27 4.14
C ARG A 66 9.88 22.57 4.65
N ASP A 67 9.88 22.12 5.91
CA ASP A 67 11.06 21.60 6.58
C ASP A 67 11.10 20.06 6.60
N GLY A 68 10.05 19.40 6.09
CA GLY A 68 9.97 17.96 6.03
C GLY A 68 8.54 17.42 6.10
N GLY A 69 8.41 16.11 6.20
CA GLY A 69 7.11 15.47 6.27
C GLY A 69 7.21 13.97 6.50
N THR A 70 6.06 13.36 6.67
CA THR A 70 5.93 11.91 6.80
C THR A 70 4.70 11.47 6.03
N LEU A 71 4.85 10.44 5.23
CA LEU A 71 3.76 9.76 4.54
C LEU A 71 3.75 8.28 4.94
N ALA A 72 2.60 7.81 5.39
CA ALA A 72 2.36 6.40 5.68
C ALA A 72 1.53 5.79 4.56
N LEU A 73 1.85 4.57 4.16
CA LEU A 73 1.01 3.80 3.25
C LEU A 73 -0.27 3.37 3.96
N CYS A 74 -1.41 3.58 3.30
CA CYS A 74 -2.72 3.17 3.79
C CYS A 74 -2.95 1.67 3.55
N ILE A 75 -2.19 0.83 4.25
CA ILE A 75 -2.41 -0.61 4.36
C ILE A 75 -3.07 -0.91 5.70
N ARG A 76 -3.85 -1.98 5.80
CA ARG A 76 -4.59 -2.33 7.03
C ARG A 76 -5.39 -1.12 7.55
N THR A 77 -6.07 -0.45 6.64
CA THR A 77 -6.76 0.80 6.91
C THR A 77 -8.26 0.59 6.75
N ALA A 78 -9.01 1.01 7.75
CA ALA A 78 -10.47 1.06 7.68
C ALA A 78 -10.92 2.49 7.38
N VAL A 79 -11.95 2.62 6.56
CA VAL A 79 -12.59 3.89 6.24
C VAL A 79 -14.00 3.90 6.82
N ALA A 80 -14.25 4.81 7.74
CA ALA A 80 -15.59 5.03 8.30
C ALA A 80 -16.26 6.19 7.54
N ALA A 81 -17.35 5.92 6.86
CA ALA A 81 -18.12 6.92 6.13
C ALA A 81 -19.59 6.52 6.03
N ARG A 82 -20.49 7.49 6.17
CA ARG A 82 -21.94 7.30 5.97
C ARG A 82 -22.56 6.17 6.82
N GLY A 83 -22.04 5.96 8.05
CA GLY A 83 -22.52 4.90 8.93
C GLY A 83 -21.97 3.50 8.62
N GLU A 84 -21.08 3.40 7.65
CA GLU A 84 -20.40 2.15 7.28
C GLU A 84 -18.93 2.20 7.67
N LEU A 85 -18.37 1.04 8.01
CA LEU A 85 -16.94 0.81 8.18
C LEU A 85 -16.48 -0.14 7.08
N VAL A 86 -15.64 0.35 6.20
CA VAL A 86 -15.06 -0.45 5.11
C VAL A 86 -13.60 -0.73 5.43
N LEU A 87 -13.28 -2.00 5.61
CA LEU A 87 -11.91 -2.48 5.74
C LEU A 87 -11.48 -3.12 4.43
N ALA A 88 -10.40 -2.60 3.85
CA ALA A 88 -9.78 -3.21 2.69
C ALA A 88 -8.51 -3.96 3.12
N VAL A 89 -8.42 -5.21 2.74
CA VAL A 89 -7.29 -6.10 3.01
C VAL A 89 -6.87 -6.83 1.75
N GLY A 90 -5.64 -7.32 1.71
CA GLY A 90 -5.11 -8.08 0.60
C GLY A 90 -3.70 -8.58 0.86
N GLY A 91 -3.20 -9.42 -0.03
CA GLY A 91 -1.86 -9.99 -0.01
C GLY A 91 -0.97 -9.50 -1.14
N GLY A 92 0.28 -9.91 -1.13
CA GLY A 92 1.25 -9.68 -2.19
C GLY A 92 1.44 -10.94 -3.02
N ILE A 93 0.85 -10.99 -4.20
CA ILE A 93 0.94 -12.15 -5.10
C ILE A 93 2.33 -12.26 -5.69
N VAL A 94 2.96 -13.40 -5.54
CA VAL A 94 4.26 -13.75 -6.12
C VAL A 94 4.15 -15.04 -6.94
N LEU A 95 5.25 -15.43 -7.60
CA LEU A 95 5.25 -16.57 -8.52
C LEU A 95 4.81 -17.89 -7.85
N ASP A 96 5.19 -18.08 -6.60
CA ASP A 96 4.91 -19.31 -5.85
C ASP A 96 3.60 -19.22 -5.05
N SER A 97 2.84 -18.13 -5.15
CA SER A 97 1.57 -17.95 -4.46
C SER A 97 0.52 -18.93 -4.96
N THR A 98 -0.23 -19.53 -4.04
CA THR A 98 -1.46 -20.27 -4.35
C THR A 98 -2.68 -19.46 -3.93
N ALA A 99 -3.79 -19.59 -4.66
CA ALA A 99 -5.01 -18.86 -4.36
C ALA A 99 -5.54 -19.13 -2.94
N ALA A 100 -5.40 -20.38 -2.47
CA ALA A 100 -5.86 -20.77 -1.13
C ALA A 100 -5.04 -20.11 -0.01
N GLU A 101 -3.72 -20.07 -0.16
CA GLU A 101 -2.83 -19.46 0.83
C GLU A 101 -3.01 -17.93 0.89
N GLU A 102 -3.10 -17.28 -0.28
CA GLU A 102 -3.33 -15.83 -0.36
C GLU A 102 -4.70 -15.44 0.22
N TRP A 103 -5.72 -16.26 0.00
CA TRP A 103 -7.02 -16.04 0.59
C TRP A 103 -6.98 -16.19 2.13
N ALA A 104 -6.36 -17.25 2.64
CA ALA A 104 -6.20 -17.45 4.08
C ALA A 104 -5.39 -16.31 4.75
N GLU A 105 -4.34 -15.81 4.08
CA GLU A 105 -3.59 -14.65 4.56
C GLU A 105 -4.47 -13.39 4.61
N THR A 106 -5.30 -13.17 3.59
CA THR A 106 -6.24 -12.05 3.54
C THR A 106 -7.25 -12.11 4.69
N GLU A 107 -7.82 -13.29 4.97
CA GLU A 107 -8.73 -13.50 6.11
C GLU A 107 -8.04 -13.27 7.45
N ALA A 108 -6.82 -13.77 7.63
CA ALA A 108 -6.04 -13.56 8.84
C ALA A 108 -5.73 -12.05 9.09
N LYS A 109 -5.48 -11.29 8.02
CA LYS A 109 -5.31 -9.84 8.10
C LYS A 109 -6.60 -9.12 8.47
N ALA A 110 -7.74 -9.57 7.97
CA ALA A 110 -9.05 -9.01 8.31
C ALA A 110 -9.42 -9.29 9.77
N ALA A 111 -9.15 -10.48 10.28
CA ALA A 111 -9.44 -10.88 11.66
C ALA A 111 -8.73 -10.01 12.72
N ALA A 112 -7.66 -9.31 12.38
CA ALA A 112 -7.00 -8.38 13.28
C ALA A 112 -7.83 -7.12 13.61
N PHE A 113 -8.96 -6.92 12.92
CA PHE A 113 -9.88 -5.79 13.11
C PHE A 113 -11.26 -6.22 13.66
N ALA A 114 -11.46 -7.50 13.87
CA ALA A 114 -12.66 -8.08 14.49
C ALA A 114 -12.51 -8.24 16.04
#